data_55839c68d001927a5aa811428fdd5fe3
#
_entry.id   55839c68d001927a5aa811428fdd5fe3
#
_cell.length_a   1.000
_cell.length_b   1.000
_cell.length_c   1.000
_cell.angle_alpha   90.00
_cell.angle_beta   90.00
_cell.angle_gamma   90.00
#
_symmetry.space_group_name_H-M   'P 1'
#
loop_
_entity.id
_entity.type
_entity.pdbx_description
1 polymer ?
#
loop_
_entity_poly.entity_id
_entity_poly.type
_entity_poly.pdbx_seq_one_letter_code
_entity_poly.pdbx_strand_id
1 'polypeptide(L)'
;LADGARLDTLAGIDAVISATEAGFNIENARIVKTDIDTSNGVIHVIDRVILPPTQMSRADSAAAIRAAIDRGVPMFNHGNPQGTVAMYRSVSERLMREGSLTADERARLEIGLMEASNTHGASASAWKLRYALDDVSDSLHGNGQMQTSRQMSR
;
A
#
# COMPACT_ATOMS: atom_id res chain seq x y z
N LEU A 1 13.45 -14.82 -19.33
CA LEU A 1 13.04 -14.26 -18.03
C LEU A 1 14.28 -13.79 -17.28
N ALA A 2 14.23 -12.61 -16.67
CA ALA A 2 15.32 -12.05 -15.88
C ALA A 2 14.85 -11.89 -14.42
N ASP A 3 15.76 -12.11 -13.47
CA ASP A 3 15.51 -11.88 -12.06
C ASP A 3 15.26 -10.40 -11.78
N GLY A 4 14.23 -10.10 -10.98
CA GLY A 4 13.81 -8.74 -10.68
C GLY A 4 13.05 -8.02 -11.82
N ALA A 5 12.79 -8.70 -12.96
CA ALA A 5 12.02 -8.11 -14.04
C ALA A 5 10.58 -7.82 -13.59
N ARG A 6 10.07 -6.63 -13.96
CA ARG A 6 8.69 -6.21 -13.74
C ARG A 6 7.93 -6.33 -15.04
N LEU A 7 6.77 -6.92 -14.97
CA LEU A 7 5.87 -7.12 -16.11
C LEU A 7 4.60 -6.32 -15.87
N ASP A 8 4.29 -5.41 -16.78
CA ASP A 8 3.02 -4.68 -16.78
C ASP A 8 1.87 -5.67 -17.00
N THR A 9 0.89 -5.68 -16.09
CA THR A 9 -0.30 -6.51 -16.23
C THR A 9 -1.49 -5.69 -16.73
N LEU A 10 -2.47 -6.36 -17.31
CA LEU A 10 -3.74 -5.70 -17.70
C LEU A 10 -4.51 -5.13 -16.51
N ALA A 11 -4.20 -5.58 -15.29
CA ALA A 11 -4.76 -5.03 -14.06
C ALA A 11 -4.09 -3.71 -13.63
N GLY A 12 -3.07 -3.24 -14.35
CA GLY A 12 -2.33 -2.02 -14.02
C GLY A 12 -1.41 -2.13 -12.80
N ILE A 13 -1.11 -3.35 -12.38
CA ILE A 13 -0.20 -3.66 -11.29
C ILE A 13 0.92 -4.51 -11.86
N ASP A 14 2.17 -4.12 -11.63
CA ASP A 14 3.32 -4.89 -12.09
C ASP A 14 3.40 -6.24 -11.38
N ALA A 15 3.70 -7.29 -12.14
CA ALA A 15 4.09 -8.58 -11.60
C ALA A 15 5.62 -8.71 -11.64
N VAL A 16 6.21 -9.20 -10.55
CA VAL A 16 7.66 -9.33 -10.41
C VAL A 16 8.11 -10.77 -10.68
N ILE A 17 9.12 -10.90 -11.54
CA ILE A 17 9.82 -12.18 -11.76
C ILE A 17 10.96 -12.29 -10.74
N SER A 18 11.08 -13.44 -10.10
CA SER A 18 12.22 -13.77 -9.25
C SER A 18 12.86 -15.09 -9.66
N ALA A 19 14.19 -15.12 -9.70
CA ALA A 19 14.96 -16.34 -9.91
C ALA A 19 15.22 -17.03 -8.58
N THR A 20 15.02 -18.36 -8.55
CA THR A 20 15.31 -19.23 -7.41
C THR A 20 16.13 -20.43 -7.88
N GLU A 21 16.73 -21.18 -6.96
CA GLU A 21 17.41 -22.44 -7.30
C GLU A 21 16.49 -23.44 -8.01
N ALA A 22 15.17 -23.35 -7.78
CA ALA A 22 14.16 -24.22 -8.38
C ALA A 22 13.61 -23.71 -9.73
N GLY A 23 14.12 -22.57 -10.25
CA GLY A 23 13.65 -21.92 -11.48
C GLY A 23 13.13 -20.51 -11.26
N PHE A 24 12.20 -20.09 -12.10
CA PHE A 24 11.60 -18.75 -12.01
C PHE A 24 10.25 -18.79 -11.33
N ASN A 25 9.98 -17.76 -10.54
CA ASN A 25 8.66 -17.44 -9.98
C ASN A 25 8.15 -16.14 -10.59
N ILE A 26 6.84 -16.03 -10.67
CA ILE A 26 6.13 -14.76 -10.88
C ILE A 26 5.27 -14.51 -9.64
N GLU A 27 5.56 -13.45 -8.89
CA GLU A 27 4.98 -13.24 -7.56
C GLU A 27 5.18 -14.47 -6.66
N ASN A 28 4.09 -15.08 -6.19
CA ASN A 28 4.10 -16.28 -5.35
C ASN A 28 3.90 -17.59 -6.13
N ALA A 29 3.82 -17.54 -7.45
CA ALA A 29 3.60 -18.70 -8.31
C ALA A 29 4.89 -19.13 -9.00
N ARG A 30 5.19 -20.45 -9.01
CA ARG A 30 6.31 -20.98 -9.73
C ARG A 30 5.96 -21.18 -11.21
N ILE A 31 6.86 -20.77 -12.10
CA ILE A 31 6.74 -21.04 -13.53
C ILE A 31 7.17 -22.47 -13.78
N VAL A 32 6.24 -23.34 -14.15
CA VAL A 32 6.48 -24.77 -14.37
C VAL A 32 6.78 -25.11 -15.82
N LYS A 33 6.38 -24.25 -16.75
CA LYS A 33 6.70 -24.37 -18.17
C LYS A 33 6.76 -23.00 -18.81
N THR A 34 7.82 -22.74 -19.57
CA THR A 34 8.06 -21.49 -20.28
C THR A 34 7.91 -21.66 -21.80
N ASP A 35 7.80 -20.54 -22.49
CA ASP A 35 8.06 -20.38 -23.90
C ASP A 35 7.20 -21.30 -24.81
N ILE A 36 5.90 -21.40 -24.51
CA ILE A 36 4.93 -22.02 -25.39
C ILE A 36 4.50 -20.97 -26.41
N ASP A 37 5.04 -21.07 -27.62
CA ASP A 37 4.73 -20.16 -28.70
C ASP A 37 3.28 -20.28 -29.17
N THR A 38 2.65 -19.14 -29.42
CA THR A 38 1.32 -19.03 -30.00
C THR A 38 1.34 -18.02 -31.16
N SER A 39 0.26 -17.94 -31.93
CA SER A 39 0.19 -17.03 -33.08
C SER A 39 0.29 -15.54 -32.70
N ASN A 40 0.01 -15.17 -31.45
CA ASN A 40 -0.09 -13.77 -30.99
C ASN A 40 0.64 -13.51 -29.68
N GLY A 41 1.50 -14.44 -29.21
CA GLY A 41 2.26 -14.27 -27.98
C GLY A 41 2.91 -15.55 -27.49
N VAL A 42 3.32 -15.54 -26.23
CA VAL A 42 3.95 -16.66 -25.53
C VAL A 42 3.16 -16.99 -24.27
N ILE A 43 2.96 -18.27 -23.99
CA ILE A 43 2.29 -18.75 -22.78
C ILE A 43 3.34 -19.32 -21.82
N HIS A 44 3.28 -18.90 -20.56
CA HIS A 44 3.98 -19.52 -19.45
C HIS A 44 2.98 -20.20 -18.53
N VAL A 45 3.25 -21.44 -18.11
CA VAL A 45 2.39 -22.17 -17.19
C VAL A 45 2.90 -21.99 -15.78
N ILE A 46 2.01 -21.70 -14.85
CA ILE A 46 2.31 -21.48 -13.44
C ILE A 46 1.60 -22.53 -12.56
N ASP A 47 2.15 -22.82 -11.40
CA ASP A 47 1.65 -23.86 -10.48
C ASP A 47 0.44 -23.41 -9.63
N ARG A 48 0.15 -22.12 -9.61
CA ARG A 48 -0.97 -21.56 -8.86
C ARG A 48 -1.47 -20.26 -9.48
N VAL A 49 -2.69 -19.85 -9.15
CA VAL A 49 -3.26 -18.58 -9.59
C VAL A 49 -2.56 -17.41 -8.89
N ILE A 50 -2.15 -16.42 -9.67
CA ILE A 50 -1.70 -15.13 -9.14
C ILE A 50 -2.96 -14.29 -8.90
N LEU A 51 -3.20 -13.97 -7.63
CA LEU A 51 -4.23 -13.01 -7.27
C LEU A 51 -3.58 -11.62 -7.20
N PRO A 52 -4.19 -10.60 -7.82
CA PRO A 52 -3.72 -9.25 -7.61
C PRO A 52 -3.75 -8.94 -6.10
N PRO A 53 -2.81 -8.16 -5.58
CA PRO A 53 -2.86 -7.74 -4.17
C PRO A 53 -4.23 -7.14 -3.91
N THR A 54 -4.86 -7.56 -2.83
CA THR A 54 -6.18 -7.03 -2.42
C THR A 54 -5.99 -5.55 -2.12
N GLN A 55 -6.36 -4.69 -3.05
CA GLN A 55 -6.32 -3.25 -2.82
C GLN A 55 -7.43 -2.88 -1.85
N MET A 56 -7.07 -2.21 -0.78
CA MET A 56 -8.05 -1.60 0.12
C MET A 56 -8.77 -0.49 -0.64
N SER A 57 -10.10 -0.45 -0.55
CA SER A 57 -10.84 0.69 -1.08
C SER A 57 -10.45 2.00 -0.36
N ARG A 58 -10.79 3.15 -0.92
CA ARG A 58 -10.58 4.45 -0.25
C ARG A 58 -11.31 4.51 1.10
N ALA A 59 -12.51 3.93 1.19
CA ALA A 59 -13.27 3.85 2.44
C ALA A 59 -12.58 2.97 3.48
N ASP A 60 -12.03 1.82 3.08
CA ASP A 60 -11.28 0.93 3.96
C ASP A 60 -9.97 1.57 4.41
N SER A 61 -9.30 2.32 3.53
CA SER A 61 -8.10 3.08 3.86
C SER A 61 -8.39 4.15 4.92
N ALA A 62 -9.48 4.90 4.77
CA ALA A 62 -9.93 5.88 5.77
C ALA A 62 -10.31 5.21 7.10
N ALA A 63 -10.99 4.06 7.06
CA ALA A 63 -11.34 3.30 8.25
C ALA A 63 -10.09 2.77 8.98
N ALA A 64 -9.07 2.30 8.24
CA ALA A 64 -7.81 1.84 8.82
C ALA A 64 -7.06 2.96 9.53
N ILE A 65 -7.00 4.16 8.93
CA ILE A 65 -6.40 5.35 9.57
C ILE A 65 -7.14 5.69 10.86
N ARG A 66 -8.47 5.78 10.81
CA ARG A 66 -9.28 6.09 11.97
C ARG A 66 -9.06 5.11 13.12
N ALA A 67 -9.10 3.80 12.80
CA ALA A 67 -8.86 2.75 13.80
C ALA A 67 -7.46 2.82 14.41
N ALA A 68 -6.44 3.20 13.64
CA ALA A 68 -5.08 3.41 14.15
C ALA A 68 -5.03 4.60 15.10
N ILE A 69 -5.68 5.69 14.76
CA ILE A 69 -5.75 6.90 15.58
C ILE A 69 -6.47 6.62 16.90
N ASP A 70 -7.65 5.98 16.84
CA ASP A 70 -8.48 5.65 18.02
C ASP A 70 -7.74 4.77 19.02
N ARG A 71 -6.84 3.91 18.56
CA ARG A 71 -6.00 3.06 19.41
C ARG A 71 -4.72 3.76 19.85
N GLY A 72 -4.12 4.53 18.97
CA GLY A 72 -2.82 5.16 19.19
C GLY A 72 -2.88 6.29 20.21
N VAL A 73 -3.96 7.08 20.24
CA VAL A 73 -4.14 8.18 21.17
C VAL A 73 -4.17 7.72 22.62
N PRO A 74 -5.00 6.74 23.03
CA PRO A 74 -4.94 6.21 24.39
C PRO A 74 -3.59 5.58 24.72
N MET A 75 -2.98 4.84 23.80
CA MET A 75 -1.67 4.23 24.00
C MET A 75 -0.59 5.26 24.27
N PHE A 76 -0.57 6.35 23.51
CA PHE A 76 0.34 7.48 23.71
C PHE A 76 0.14 8.13 25.08
N ASN A 77 -1.12 8.42 25.45
CA ASN A 77 -1.47 9.08 26.70
C ASN A 77 -1.18 8.22 27.94
N HIS A 78 -1.14 6.89 27.78
CA HIS A 78 -0.73 5.97 28.86
C HIS A 78 0.79 5.72 28.90
N GLY A 79 1.59 6.55 28.23
CA GLY A 79 3.04 6.52 28.33
C GLY A 79 3.72 5.48 27.42
N ASN A 80 3.05 4.99 26.40
CA ASN A 80 3.63 4.07 25.40
C ASN A 80 3.78 4.71 24.01
N PRO A 81 4.60 5.76 23.85
CA PRO A 81 4.82 6.38 22.55
C PRO A 81 5.53 5.45 21.56
N GLN A 82 6.38 4.52 22.00
CA GLN A 82 7.03 3.54 21.13
C GLN A 82 6.01 2.61 20.46
N GLY A 83 5.05 2.10 21.22
CA GLY A 83 3.96 1.29 20.68
C GLY A 83 3.09 2.08 19.69
N THR A 84 2.86 3.36 19.97
CA THR A 84 2.12 4.26 19.05
C THR A 84 2.87 4.44 17.73
N VAL A 85 4.20 4.69 17.78
CA VAL A 85 5.05 4.78 16.59
C VAL A 85 4.98 3.49 15.76
N ALA A 86 5.14 2.34 16.41
CA ALA A 86 5.11 1.05 15.72
C ALA A 86 3.77 0.82 15.01
N MET A 87 2.66 1.15 15.67
CA MET A 87 1.33 1.01 15.10
C MET A 87 1.08 1.98 13.93
N TYR A 88 1.38 3.26 14.10
CA TYR A 88 1.20 4.25 13.03
C TYR A 88 2.07 3.94 11.81
N ARG A 89 3.31 3.53 12.03
CA ARG A 89 4.22 3.07 10.96
C ARG A 89 3.63 1.87 10.21
N SER A 90 3.19 0.84 10.92
CA SER A 90 2.61 -0.37 10.33
C SER A 90 1.39 -0.05 9.46
N VAL A 91 0.50 0.85 9.92
CA VAL A 91 -0.66 1.27 9.13
C VAL A 91 -0.25 2.08 7.92
N SER A 92 0.70 3.03 8.05
CA SER A 92 1.20 3.81 6.92
C SER A 92 1.82 2.92 5.84
N GLU A 93 2.67 1.97 6.23
CA GLU A 93 3.29 1.01 5.30
C GLU A 93 2.26 0.10 4.63
N ARG A 94 1.23 -0.33 5.37
CA ARG A 94 0.13 -1.10 4.81
C ARG A 94 -0.68 -0.30 3.79
N LEU A 95 -1.01 0.95 4.10
CA LEU A 95 -1.70 1.85 3.18
C LEU A 95 -0.91 2.09 1.89
N MET A 96 0.40 2.24 2.00
CA MET A 96 1.28 2.40 0.84
C MET A 96 1.31 1.14 -0.04
N ARG A 97 1.18 -0.05 0.54
CA ARG A 97 1.19 -1.33 -0.18
C ARG A 97 -0.16 -1.68 -0.80
N GLU A 98 -1.24 -1.50 -0.04
CA GLU A 98 -2.56 -2.06 -0.29
C GLU A 98 -3.64 -0.98 -0.51
N GLY A 99 -3.36 0.27 -0.13
CA GLY A 99 -4.33 1.36 -0.15
C GLY A 99 -4.55 1.95 -1.54
N SER A 100 -5.81 2.30 -1.85
CA SER A 100 -6.16 3.11 -3.02
C SER A 100 -5.83 4.58 -2.78
N LEU A 101 -4.55 4.91 -2.79
CA LEU A 101 -4.03 6.24 -2.54
C LEU A 101 -3.66 6.94 -3.86
N THR A 102 -3.90 8.23 -3.93
CA THR A 102 -3.34 9.09 -4.97
C THR A 102 -1.81 9.24 -4.79
N ALA A 103 -1.12 9.74 -5.82
CA ALA A 103 0.31 10.01 -5.73
C ALA A 103 0.64 11.01 -4.60
N ASP A 104 -0.17 12.03 -4.42
CA ASP A 104 -0.02 13.02 -3.34
C ASP A 104 -0.20 12.41 -1.95
N GLU A 105 -1.22 11.59 -1.75
CA GLU A 105 -1.48 10.91 -0.49
C GLU A 105 -0.34 9.95 -0.13
N ARG A 106 0.17 9.24 -1.13
CA ARG A 106 1.34 8.36 -0.99
C ARG A 106 2.59 9.13 -0.59
N ALA A 107 2.88 10.26 -1.27
CA ALA A 107 4.01 11.12 -0.95
C ALA A 107 3.94 11.67 0.48
N ARG A 108 2.76 12.04 0.98
CA ARG A 108 2.57 12.52 2.36
C ARG A 108 2.91 11.44 3.39
N LEU A 109 2.46 10.19 3.18
CA LEU A 109 2.83 9.09 4.06
C LEU A 109 4.32 8.79 4.03
N GLU A 110 4.95 8.84 2.84
CA GLU A 110 6.37 8.61 2.68
C GLU A 110 7.20 9.67 3.42
N ILE A 111 6.83 10.94 3.29
CA ILE A 111 7.45 12.04 4.03
C ILE A 111 7.29 11.83 5.54
N GLY A 112 6.09 11.51 6.01
CA GLY A 112 5.82 11.24 7.42
C GLY A 112 6.66 10.09 7.98
N LEU A 113 6.80 9.01 7.23
CA LEU A 113 7.65 7.86 7.60
C LEU A 113 9.14 8.23 7.65
N MET A 114 9.61 9.00 6.67
CA MET A 114 10.98 9.50 6.62
C MET A 114 11.28 10.45 7.77
N GLU A 115 10.41 11.43 8.01
CA GLU A 115 10.57 12.38 9.12
C GLU A 115 10.56 11.68 10.47
N ALA A 116 9.64 10.74 10.69
CA ALA A 116 9.58 9.96 11.93
C ALA A 116 10.85 9.12 12.15
N SER A 117 11.46 8.62 11.08
CA SER A 117 12.71 7.85 11.17
C SER A 117 13.92 8.72 11.51
N ASN A 118 13.92 9.98 11.06
CA ASN A 118 14.99 10.95 11.30
C ASN A 118 14.79 11.76 12.59
N THR A 119 13.68 11.58 13.28
CA THR A 119 13.34 12.32 14.49
C THR A 119 13.79 11.56 15.74
N HIS A 120 14.48 12.24 16.64
CA HIS A 120 14.89 11.69 17.92
C HIS A 120 13.73 11.74 18.93
N GLY A 121 13.45 10.58 19.54
CA GLY A 121 12.42 10.43 20.57
C GLY A 121 11.08 9.96 20.04
N ALA A 122 10.57 8.90 20.67
CA ALA A 122 9.35 8.23 20.22
C ALA A 122 8.11 9.14 20.21
N SER A 123 8.01 10.07 21.16
CA SER A 123 6.88 11.01 21.19
C SER A 123 6.87 11.94 19.98
N ALA A 124 8.02 12.48 19.60
CA ALA A 124 8.11 13.35 18.42
C ALA A 124 7.89 12.55 17.12
N SER A 125 8.45 11.33 17.02
CA SER A 125 8.20 10.43 15.88
C SER A 125 6.73 10.06 15.75
N ALA A 126 6.02 9.81 16.86
CA ALA A 126 4.59 9.51 16.85
C ALA A 126 3.76 10.68 16.29
N TRP A 127 4.11 11.92 16.64
CA TRP A 127 3.45 13.10 16.11
C TRP A 127 3.67 13.28 14.59
N LYS A 128 4.87 13.00 14.08
CA LYS A 128 5.14 13.07 12.64
C LYS A 128 4.27 12.09 11.85
N LEU A 129 4.18 10.86 12.31
CA LEU A 129 3.30 9.86 11.70
C LEU A 129 1.83 10.23 11.84
N ARG A 130 1.43 10.78 12.98
CA ARG A 130 0.06 11.21 13.22
C ARG A 130 -0.37 12.27 12.22
N TYR A 131 0.42 13.33 12.03
CA TYR A 131 0.11 14.39 11.08
C TYR A 131 -0.02 13.86 9.65
N ALA A 132 0.88 12.97 9.23
CA ALA A 132 0.79 12.37 7.91
C ALA A 132 -0.50 11.54 7.71
N LEU A 133 -0.91 10.80 8.74
CA LEU A 133 -2.16 10.02 8.73
C LEU A 133 -3.39 10.93 8.72
N ASP A 134 -3.39 12.02 9.49
CA ASP A 134 -4.49 12.99 9.50
C ASP A 134 -4.64 13.66 8.12
N ASP A 135 -3.56 14.14 7.52
CA ASP A 135 -3.55 14.76 6.20
C ASP A 135 -4.12 13.84 5.11
N VAL A 136 -3.75 12.55 5.15
CA VAL A 136 -4.28 11.55 4.21
C VAL A 136 -5.75 11.25 4.51
N SER A 137 -6.13 11.15 5.79
CA SER A 137 -7.52 10.94 6.19
C SER A 137 -8.43 12.04 5.68
N ASP A 138 -8.02 13.30 5.81
CA ASP A 138 -8.78 14.46 5.33
C ASP A 138 -8.93 14.44 3.81
N SER A 139 -7.89 14.08 3.07
CA SER A 139 -7.94 13.92 1.62
C SER A 139 -8.89 12.80 1.19
N LEU A 140 -8.88 11.66 1.90
CA LEU A 140 -9.78 10.54 1.63
C LEU A 140 -11.26 10.92 1.83
N HIS A 141 -11.58 11.79 2.79
CA HIS A 141 -12.93 12.28 3.04
C HIS A 141 -13.34 13.41 2.08
N GLY A 142 -12.43 14.32 1.72
CA GLY A 142 -12.70 15.47 0.86
C GLY A 142 -13.05 15.09 -0.59
N ASN A 143 -12.46 14.04 -1.14
CA ASN A 143 -12.78 13.55 -2.49
C ASN A 143 -14.16 12.88 -2.62
N GLY A 144 -14.79 12.50 -1.51
CA GLY A 144 -16.15 11.95 -1.51
C GLY A 144 -17.22 13.00 -1.84
N GLN A 145 -16.97 14.28 -1.58
CA GLN A 145 -17.94 15.34 -1.81
C GLN A 145 -17.94 15.91 -3.24
N MET A 146 -16.83 15.79 -3.97
CA MET A 146 -16.77 16.30 -5.35
C MET A 146 -17.48 15.40 -6.38
N GLN A 147 -17.72 14.14 -6.12
CA GLN A 147 -18.41 13.24 -7.05
C GLN A 147 -19.94 13.35 -6.97
N THR A 148 -20.51 13.71 -5.83
CA THR A 148 -21.95 13.89 -5.67
C THR A 148 -22.47 15.18 -6.31
N SER A 149 -21.66 16.22 -6.41
CA SER A 149 -22.06 17.50 -7.03
C SER A 149 -22.13 17.45 -8.57
N ARG A 150 -21.52 16.46 -9.22
CA ARG A 150 -21.55 16.30 -10.69
C ARG A 150 -22.74 15.50 -11.21
N GLN A 151 -23.49 14.81 -10.36
CA GLN A 151 -24.66 14.04 -10.77
C GLN A 151 -26.01 14.78 -10.62
N MET A 152 -26.01 15.96 -10.04
CA MET A 152 -27.25 16.78 -9.89
C MET A 152 -27.43 17.87 -10.95
N SER A 153 -26.65 17.88 -12.02
CA SER A 153 -26.80 18.82 -13.13
C SER A 153 -26.86 18.08 -14.47
N ARG A 154 -27.93 17.29 -14.67
CA ARG A 154 -28.44 16.89 -16.00
C ARG A 154 -29.95 16.66 -15.92
#